data_01fd0d6c37bbe72f848b090c66a83ff7
#
_entry.id   01fd0d6c37bbe72f848b090c66a83ff7
#
_cell.length_a   1.000
_cell.length_b   1.000
_cell.length_c   1.000
_cell.angle_alpha   90.00
_cell.angle_beta   90.00
_cell.angle_gamma   90.00
#
_symmetry.space_group_name_H-M   'P 1'
#
loop_
_entity.id
_entity.type
_entity.pdbx_description
1 polymer ?
#
loop_
_entity_poly.entity_id
_entity_poly.type
_entity_poly.pdbx_seq_one_letter_code
_entity_poly.pdbx_strand_id
1 'polypeptide(L)'
;MDFTGSRNTVEEGAKYVAGGVNSGFRVGHRPTPLVFTSAHGSKLVDIDGNELLDYFLGMGPMILGHSPAPVIEAAKRQLDISLLVAGQTPLEYQAAKLITELVPSAQLVRFASSGSEAAQAALRTARAATKRWKIIKFEGHYHGWLDNVYWSVAPDLSRAGDPLHPIPVAGTEGQ
;
A
#
# COMPACT_ATOMS: atom_id res chain seq x y z
N MET A 1 -5.56 -26.53 -9.42
CA MET A 1 -6.10 -25.71 -8.32
C MET A 1 -7.53 -25.34 -8.68
N ASP A 2 -8.44 -25.44 -7.74
CA ASP A 2 -9.81 -24.89 -7.85
C ASP A 2 -9.79 -23.43 -7.36
N PHE A 3 -10.59 -22.57 -7.97
CA PHE A 3 -10.76 -21.16 -7.62
C PHE A 3 -12.24 -20.75 -7.63
N THR A 4 -13.13 -21.75 -7.54
CA THR A 4 -14.59 -21.53 -7.60
C THR A 4 -15.07 -20.70 -6.43
N GLY A 5 -14.59 -20.96 -5.21
CA GLY A 5 -14.94 -20.21 -4.01
C GLY A 5 -14.49 -18.73 -4.11
N SER A 6 -13.26 -18.49 -4.56
CA SER A 6 -12.76 -17.13 -4.79
C SER A 6 -13.62 -16.39 -5.82
N ARG A 7 -13.95 -17.02 -6.94
CA ARG A 7 -14.79 -16.43 -7.99
C ARG A 7 -16.19 -16.08 -7.46
N ASN A 8 -16.86 -17.02 -6.84
CA ASN A 8 -18.21 -16.82 -6.29
C ASN A 8 -18.21 -15.71 -5.23
N THR A 9 -17.18 -15.66 -4.37
CA THR A 9 -17.06 -14.64 -3.33
C THR A 9 -16.87 -13.25 -3.95
N VAL A 10 -16.05 -13.12 -4.98
CA VAL A 10 -15.84 -11.84 -5.69
C VAL A 10 -17.09 -11.41 -6.44
N GLU A 11 -17.79 -12.33 -7.11
CA GLU A 11 -19.05 -12.05 -7.80
C GLU A 11 -20.15 -11.59 -6.82
N GLU A 12 -20.29 -12.26 -5.68
CA GLU A 12 -21.21 -11.81 -4.63
C GLU A 12 -20.79 -10.46 -4.03
N GLY A 13 -19.49 -10.30 -3.77
CA GLY A 13 -18.91 -9.06 -3.24
C GLY A 13 -19.11 -7.86 -4.17
N ALA A 14 -19.22 -8.07 -5.47
CA ALA A 14 -19.46 -7.00 -6.45
C ALA A 14 -20.81 -6.28 -6.26
N LYS A 15 -21.73 -6.86 -5.51
CA LYS A 15 -22.99 -6.20 -5.12
C LYS A 15 -22.76 -5.08 -4.08
N TYR A 16 -21.64 -5.10 -3.36
CA TYR A 16 -21.36 -4.23 -2.22
C TYR A 16 -20.04 -3.48 -2.37
N VAL A 17 -19.09 -4.02 -3.10
CA VAL A 17 -17.75 -3.46 -3.33
C VAL A 17 -17.59 -3.13 -4.81
N ALA A 18 -17.27 -1.89 -5.13
CA ALA A 18 -17.08 -1.45 -6.50
C ALA A 18 -16.04 -2.32 -7.23
N GLY A 19 -16.46 -2.97 -8.33
CA GLY A 19 -15.62 -3.92 -9.06
C GLY A 19 -15.32 -5.24 -8.35
N GLY A 20 -16.01 -5.55 -7.24
CA GLY A 20 -15.87 -6.79 -6.47
C GLY A 20 -14.62 -6.86 -5.59
N VAL A 21 -13.69 -5.92 -5.72
CA VAL A 21 -12.45 -5.85 -4.94
C VAL A 21 -12.07 -4.40 -4.63
N ASN A 22 -11.63 -4.15 -3.42
CA ASN A 22 -11.24 -2.79 -3.00
C ASN A 22 -9.79 -2.46 -3.44
N SER A 23 -9.50 -2.61 -4.73
CA SER A 23 -8.21 -2.25 -5.31
C SER A 23 -8.25 -2.34 -6.84
N GLY A 24 -7.96 -1.26 -7.54
CA GLY A 24 -7.81 -1.25 -9.00
C GLY A 24 -6.76 -2.25 -9.50
N PHE A 25 -5.71 -2.47 -8.72
CA PHE A 25 -4.67 -3.45 -9.06
C PHE A 25 -5.19 -4.89 -9.06
N ARG A 26 -6.06 -5.26 -8.11
CA ARG A 26 -6.57 -6.63 -7.98
C ARG A 26 -7.69 -6.98 -8.96
N VAL A 27 -8.41 -6.01 -9.49
CA VAL A 27 -9.51 -6.24 -10.48
C VAL A 27 -9.04 -7.08 -11.67
N GLY A 28 -7.81 -6.86 -12.13
CA GLY A 28 -7.24 -7.55 -13.29
C GLY A 28 -6.62 -8.92 -13.02
N HIS A 29 -6.60 -9.41 -11.79
CA HIS A 29 -5.95 -10.68 -11.46
C HIS A 29 -6.62 -11.86 -12.15
N ARG A 30 -5.81 -12.81 -12.63
CA ARG A 30 -6.24 -14.03 -13.32
C ARG A 30 -5.82 -15.28 -12.55
N PRO A 31 -6.62 -16.33 -12.51
CA PRO A 31 -7.92 -16.52 -13.22
C PRO A 31 -9.08 -15.72 -12.60
N THR A 32 -8.94 -15.27 -11.36
CA THR A 32 -9.85 -14.40 -10.59
C THR A 32 -9.04 -13.72 -9.49
N PRO A 33 -9.46 -12.59 -8.93
CA PRO A 33 -8.92 -12.13 -7.65
C PRO A 33 -9.08 -13.21 -6.59
N LEU A 34 -7.99 -13.58 -5.91
CA LEU A 34 -8.01 -14.61 -4.88
C LEU A 34 -8.55 -14.06 -3.56
N VAL A 35 -9.33 -14.88 -2.86
CA VAL A 35 -9.85 -14.57 -1.53
C VAL A 35 -9.11 -15.43 -0.51
N PHE A 36 -8.27 -14.81 0.29
CA PHE A 36 -7.46 -15.49 1.30
C PHE A 36 -8.20 -15.59 2.63
N THR A 37 -8.09 -16.74 3.28
CA THR A 37 -8.66 -17.03 4.60
C THR A 37 -7.62 -17.06 5.70
N SER A 38 -6.37 -17.39 5.37
CA SER A 38 -5.26 -17.36 6.33
C SER A 38 -3.93 -17.14 5.65
N ALA A 39 -2.95 -16.70 6.46
CA ALA A 39 -1.58 -16.50 6.04
C ALA A 39 -0.62 -16.76 7.21
N HIS A 40 0.45 -17.52 6.97
CA HIS A 40 1.46 -17.81 7.97
C HIS A 40 2.84 -18.04 7.33
N GLY A 41 3.87 -17.41 7.87
CA GLY A 41 5.22 -17.49 7.31
C GLY A 41 5.23 -17.07 5.83
N SER A 42 5.67 -17.94 4.94
CA SER A 42 5.70 -17.72 3.49
C SER A 42 4.45 -18.22 2.75
N LYS A 43 3.40 -18.63 3.47
CA LYS A 43 2.25 -19.31 2.88
C LYS A 43 0.97 -18.51 3.04
N LEU A 44 0.16 -18.56 1.97
CA LEU A 44 -1.22 -18.06 1.93
C LEU A 44 -2.15 -19.23 1.69
N VAL A 45 -3.31 -19.21 2.32
CA VAL A 45 -4.38 -20.18 2.04
C VAL A 45 -5.60 -19.41 1.56
N ASP A 46 -6.11 -19.78 0.40
CA ASP A 46 -7.32 -19.18 -0.15
C ASP A 46 -8.60 -19.88 0.37
N ILE A 47 -9.75 -19.34 0.01
CA ILE A 47 -11.06 -19.85 0.42
C ILE A 47 -11.35 -21.24 -0.17
N ASP A 48 -10.66 -21.61 -1.24
CA ASP A 48 -10.78 -22.91 -1.90
C ASP A 48 -9.84 -23.97 -1.27
N GLY A 49 -9.04 -23.57 -0.28
CA GLY A 49 -8.08 -24.42 0.42
C GLY A 49 -6.76 -24.61 -0.32
N ASN A 50 -6.50 -23.85 -1.38
CA ASN A 50 -5.20 -23.89 -2.04
C ASN A 50 -4.15 -23.25 -1.16
N GLU A 51 -3.04 -23.95 -0.91
CA GLU A 51 -1.85 -23.38 -0.27
C GLU A 51 -0.91 -22.82 -1.34
N LEU A 52 -0.56 -21.55 -1.21
CA LEU A 52 0.27 -20.79 -2.14
C LEU A 52 1.51 -20.27 -1.42
N LEU A 53 2.66 -20.27 -2.11
CA LEU A 53 3.85 -19.55 -1.65
C LEU A 53 3.70 -18.08 -2.01
N ASP A 54 3.91 -17.21 -1.01
CA ASP A 54 3.82 -15.77 -1.21
C ASP A 54 5.19 -15.18 -1.57
N TYR A 55 5.36 -14.87 -2.85
CA TYR A 55 6.50 -14.07 -3.34
C TYR A 55 6.17 -12.58 -3.46
N PHE A 56 4.93 -12.20 -3.15
CA PHE A 56 4.47 -10.82 -3.30
C PHE A 56 4.59 -10.01 -2.01
N LEU A 57 4.58 -10.69 -0.86
CA LEU A 57 4.79 -10.13 0.48
C LEU A 57 3.89 -8.93 0.80
N GLY A 58 2.63 -8.99 0.37
CA GLY A 58 1.70 -7.88 0.54
C GLY A 58 2.16 -6.58 -0.14
N MET A 59 2.78 -6.64 -1.29
CA MET A 59 3.49 -5.58 -2.03
C MET A 59 4.83 -5.17 -1.38
N GLY A 60 5.49 -6.07 -0.66
CA GLY A 60 6.83 -5.90 -0.11
C GLY A 60 6.95 -5.75 1.39
N PRO A 61 5.98 -5.23 2.16
CA PRO A 61 6.20 -4.94 3.59
C PRO A 61 6.29 -6.18 4.48
N MET A 62 5.81 -7.36 4.04
CA MET A 62 5.77 -8.58 4.86
C MET A 62 7.11 -9.33 4.91
N ILE A 63 8.21 -8.61 5.11
CA ILE A 63 9.58 -9.17 5.11
C ILE A 63 9.84 -10.20 6.22
N LEU A 64 9.06 -10.18 7.29
CA LEU A 64 9.13 -11.17 8.38
C LEU A 64 8.22 -12.38 8.12
N GLY A 65 7.57 -12.43 6.97
CA GLY A 65 6.49 -13.38 6.68
C GLY A 65 5.17 -13.00 7.35
N HIS A 66 4.15 -13.78 7.06
CA HIS A 66 2.82 -13.56 7.62
C HIS A 66 2.74 -14.01 9.08
N SER A 67 2.02 -13.24 9.88
CA SER A 67 1.69 -13.56 11.27
C SER A 67 2.92 -13.88 12.16
N PRO A 68 4.02 -13.09 12.13
CA PRO A 68 5.18 -13.36 12.97
C PRO A 68 4.80 -13.20 14.44
N ALA A 69 5.00 -14.25 15.23
CA ALA A 69 4.52 -14.33 16.61
C ALA A 69 4.91 -13.13 17.50
N PRO A 70 6.17 -12.63 17.49
CA PRO A 70 6.52 -11.47 18.32
C PRO A 70 5.72 -10.21 18.01
N VAL A 71 5.42 -9.96 16.72
CA VAL A 71 4.64 -8.79 16.29
C VAL A 71 3.18 -8.96 16.68
N ILE A 72 2.60 -10.14 16.43
CA ILE A 72 1.20 -10.43 16.78
C ILE A 72 0.97 -10.31 18.28
N GLU A 73 1.85 -10.86 19.10
CA GLU A 73 1.72 -10.78 20.55
C GLU A 73 1.90 -9.34 21.09
N ALA A 74 2.80 -8.57 20.49
CA ALA A 74 2.94 -7.15 20.85
C ALA A 74 1.66 -6.36 20.48
N ALA A 75 1.09 -6.60 19.31
CA ALA A 75 -0.15 -5.97 18.90
C ALA A 75 -1.33 -6.34 19.81
N LYS A 76 -1.50 -7.62 20.16
CA LYS A 76 -2.54 -8.07 21.09
C LYS A 76 -2.43 -7.35 22.44
N ARG A 77 -1.24 -7.31 23.04
CA ARG A 77 -1.03 -6.59 24.31
C ARG A 77 -1.38 -5.11 24.21
N GLN A 78 -1.07 -4.47 23.10
CA GLN A 78 -1.41 -3.05 22.92
C GLN A 78 -2.90 -2.83 22.74
N LEU A 79 -3.60 -3.72 22.06
CA LEU A 79 -5.06 -3.65 21.90
C LEU A 79 -5.81 -3.73 23.24
N ASP A 80 -5.30 -4.51 24.18
CA ASP A 80 -5.83 -4.61 25.55
C ASP A 80 -5.66 -3.29 26.35
N ILE A 81 -4.69 -2.46 25.96
CA ILE A 81 -4.43 -1.16 26.62
C ILE A 81 -5.24 -0.05 25.97
N SER A 82 -5.10 0.11 24.64
CA SER A 82 -5.77 1.13 23.88
C SER A 82 -5.65 0.89 22.39
N LEU A 83 -6.75 1.02 21.64
CA LEU A 83 -6.77 0.97 20.18
C LEU A 83 -6.43 2.33 19.56
N LEU A 84 -7.05 3.40 20.08
CA LEU A 84 -6.92 4.76 19.52
C LEU A 84 -7.10 5.79 20.62
N VAL A 85 -6.23 6.79 20.62
CA VAL A 85 -6.35 7.97 21.48
C VAL A 85 -6.14 9.25 20.64
N ALA A 86 -6.84 10.30 21.01
CA ALA A 86 -6.64 11.62 20.40
C ALA A 86 -5.47 12.35 21.11
N GLY A 87 -4.29 11.76 21.08
CA GLY A 87 -3.10 12.28 21.73
C GLY A 87 -1.87 11.44 21.40
N GLN A 88 -0.73 11.78 22.00
CA GLN A 88 0.53 11.06 21.79
C GLN A 88 0.59 9.81 22.67
N THR A 89 1.32 8.81 22.20
CA THR A 89 1.63 7.60 22.95
C THR A 89 3.14 7.37 23.03
N PRO A 90 3.64 6.70 24.10
CA PRO A 90 5.05 6.37 24.17
C PRO A 90 5.57 5.53 22.99
N LEU A 91 4.71 4.70 22.39
CA LEU A 91 5.08 3.86 21.24
C LEU A 91 5.43 4.69 20.00
N GLU A 92 4.72 5.81 19.79
CA GLU A 92 5.03 6.73 18.69
C GLU A 92 6.47 7.23 18.78
N TYR A 93 6.87 7.72 19.95
CA TYR A 93 8.23 8.22 20.18
C TYR A 93 9.29 7.12 20.10
N GLN A 94 9.00 5.93 20.63
CA GLN A 94 9.90 4.79 20.54
C GLN A 94 10.12 4.35 19.10
N ALA A 95 9.06 4.28 18.29
CA ALA A 95 9.14 3.96 16.88
C ALA A 95 9.93 5.03 16.11
N ALA A 96 9.66 6.32 16.36
CA ALA A 96 10.39 7.42 15.75
C ALA A 96 11.89 7.38 16.09
N LYS A 97 12.24 7.14 17.36
CA LYS A 97 13.60 6.98 17.81
C LYS A 97 14.33 5.85 17.07
N LEU A 98 13.73 4.67 17.00
CA LEU A 98 14.31 3.54 16.26
C LEU A 98 14.55 3.86 14.78
N ILE A 99 13.61 4.56 14.13
CA ILE A 99 13.80 4.97 12.74
C ILE A 99 14.99 5.92 12.60
N THR A 100 15.15 6.91 13.49
CA THR A 100 16.28 7.84 13.43
C THR A 100 17.62 7.17 13.74
N GLU A 101 17.63 6.10 14.52
CA GLU A 101 18.83 5.30 14.79
C GLU A 101 19.22 4.39 13.61
N LEU A 102 18.22 3.82 12.91
CA LEU A 102 18.44 2.87 11.82
C LEU A 102 18.62 3.51 10.45
N VAL A 103 18.09 4.72 10.24
CA VAL A 103 18.11 5.44 8.96
C VAL A 103 18.93 6.72 9.14
N PRO A 104 20.21 6.76 8.72
CA PRO A 104 21.10 7.89 9.00
C PRO A 104 20.63 9.25 8.48
N SER A 105 19.81 9.28 7.44
CA SER A 105 19.22 10.50 6.87
C SER A 105 17.96 10.97 7.57
N ALA A 106 17.37 10.16 8.45
CA ALA A 106 16.13 10.49 9.16
C ALA A 106 16.45 11.21 10.47
N GLN A 107 16.47 12.54 10.45
CA GLN A 107 16.66 13.36 11.66
C GLN A 107 15.37 13.50 12.47
N LEU A 108 14.23 13.60 11.80
CA LEU A 108 12.90 13.71 12.36
C LEU A 108 11.95 12.80 11.58
N VAL A 109 10.95 12.28 12.25
CA VAL A 109 9.97 11.37 11.66
C VAL A 109 8.56 11.93 11.78
N ARG A 110 7.79 11.82 10.71
CA ARG A 110 6.35 12.03 10.71
C ARG A 110 5.65 10.79 10.20
N PHE A 111 4.78 10.23 11.01
CA PHE A 111 3.94 9.10 10.61
C PHE A 111 2.70 9.57 9.81
N ALA A 112 2.22 8.69 8.95
CA ALA A 112 0.99 8.84 8.20
C ALA A 112 0.27 7.47 8.14
N SER A 113 -1.04 7.47 7.87
CA SER A 113 -1.82 6.23 7.83
C SER A 113 -1.66 5.46 6.52
N SER A 114 -1.12 6.10 5.48
CA SER A 114 -0.89 5.47 4.17
C SER A 114 0.32 6.08 3.46
N GLY A 115 0.87 5.34 2.49
CA GLY A 115 1.93 5.85 1.60
C GLY A 115 1.49 7.08 0.80
N SER A 116 0.22 7.15 0.38
CA SER A 116 -0.33 8.32 -0.32
C SER A 116 -0.30 9.57 0.56
N GLU A 117 -0.68 9.46 1.82
CA GLU A 117 -0.61 10.56 2.78
C GLU A 117 0.83 10.96 3.07
N ALA A 118 1.73 10.00 3.25
CA ALA A 118 3.15 10.27 3.46
C ALA A 118 3.77 11.00 2.26
N ALA A 119 3.48 10.57 1.04
CA ALA A 119 3.92 11.23 -0.18
C ALA A 119 3.40 12.67 -0.26
N GLN A 120 2.12 12.88 0.02
CA GLN A 120 1.52 14.22 0.04
C GLN A 120 2.15 15.13 1.10
N ALA A 121 2.40 14.61 2.30
CA ALA A 121 3.07 15.35 3.35
C ALA A 121 4.50 15.73 2.95
N ALA A 122 5.24 14.80 2.35
CA ALA A 122 6.60 15.06 1.84
C ALA A 122 6.62 16.14 0.77
N LEU A 123 5.71 16.08 -0.22
CA LEU A 123 5.59 17.10 -1.27
C LEU A 123 5.24 18.47 -0.71
N ARG A 124 4.30 18.55 0.22
CA ARG A 124 3.94 19.81 0.90
C ARG A 124 5.13 20.40 1.65
N THR A 125 5.85 19.58 2.40
CA THR A 125 7.03 20.00 3.16
C THR A 125 8.13 20.50 2.23
N ALA A 126 8.44 19.75 1.17
CA ALA A 126 9.44 20.15 0.18
C ALA A 126 9.09 21.46 -0.50
N ARG A 127 7.83 21.65 -0.94
CA ARG A 127 7.36 22.89 -1.54
C ARG A 127 7.39 24.06 -0.56
N ALA A 128 7.01 23.85 0.69
CA ALA A 128 7.06 24.89 1.72
C ALA A 128 8.50 25.35 2.01
N ALA A 129 9.43 24.39 2.09
CA ALA A 129 10.83 24.67 2.37
C ALA A 129 11.54 25.33 1.18
N THR A 130 11.32 24.86 -0.03
CA THR A 130 12.05 25.31 -1.22
C THR A 130 11.38 26.45 -1.99
N LYS A 131 10.09 26.69 -1.75
CA LYS A 131 9.22 27.59 -2.53
C LYS A 131 9.11 27.19 -4.01
N ARG A 132 9.41 25.93 -4.34
CA ARG A 132 9.32 25.36 -5.71
C ARG A 132 8.10 24.47 -5.80
N TRP A 133 7.39 24.54 -6.92
CA TRP A 133 6.14 23.76 -7.14
C TRP A 133 6.35 22.49 -7.93
N LYS A 134 7.27 22.51 -8.90
CA LYS A 134 7.53 21.36 -9.78
C LYS A 134 8.22 20.24 -9.03
N ILE A 135 7.83 19.03 -9.34
CA ILE A 135 8.44 17.78 -8.87
C ILE A 135 8.88 16.96 -10.08
N ILE A 136 9.88 16.13 -9.89
CA ILE A 136 10.29 15.12 -10.85
C ILE A 136 9.88 13.77 -10.28
N LYS A 137 9.28 12.96 -11.11
CA LYS A 137 8.92 11.57 -10.79
C LYS A 137 9.39 10.66 -11.93
N PHE A 138 9.84 9.46 -11.60
CA PHE A 138 10.17 8.47 -12.61
C PHE A 138 8.91 7.86 -13.20
N GLU A 139 8.91 7.66 -14.52
CA GLU A 139 7.84 6.99 -15.21
C GLU A 139 7.69 5.55 -14.71
N GLY A 140 6.47 5.06 -14.65
CA GLY A 140 6.16 3.74 -14.12
C GLY A 140 6.06 3.65 -12.60
N HIS A 141 6.64 4.60 -11.86
CA HIS A 141 6.62 4.57 -10.40
C HIS A 141 5.26 4.98 -9.83
N TYR A 142 4.86 4.28 -8.76
CA TYR A 142 3.67 4.59 -7.99
C TYR A 142 4.05 5.30 -6.68
N HIS A 143 3.43 6.44 -6.43
CA HIS A 143 3.64 7.25 -5.21
C HIS A 143 2.31 7.58 -4.50
N GLY A 144 1.34 6.71 -4.62
CA GLY A 144 -0.02 6.94 -4.17
C GLY A 144 -0.95 7.35 -5.30
N TRP A 145 -2.23 7.47 -4.99
CA TRP A 145 -3.31 7.68 -5.94
C TRP A 145 -3.85 9.13 -5.95
N LEU A 146 -3.11 10.07 -5.35
CA LEU A 146 -3.46 11.49 -5.37
C LEU A 146 -3.11 12.10 -6.74
N ASP A 147 -3.95 12.97 -7.25
CA ASP A 147 -3.89 13.53 -8.63
C ASP A 147 -2.53 14.12 -8.99
N ASN A 148 -1.86 14.77 -8.04
CA ASN A 148 -0.56 15.39 -8.25
C ASN A 148 0.61 14.42 -8.46
N VAL A 149 0.41 13.11 -8.27
CA VAL A 149 1.43 12.06 -8.44
C VAL A 149 0.93 10.84 -9.21
N TYR A 150 -0.37 10.78 -9.53
CA TYR A 150 -0.99 9.62 -10.18
C TYR A 150 -0.95 9.73 -11.71
N TRP A 151 0.25 9.98 -12.24
CA TRP A 151 0.56 10.10 -13.66
C TRP A 151 1.58 9.05 -14.06
N SER A 152 1.50 8.53 -15.27
CA SER A 152 2.44 7.54 -15.83
C SER A 152 2.74 6.38 -14.86
N VAL A 153 1.70 5.83 -14.23
CA VAL A 153 1.79 4.67 -13.35
C VAL A 153 1.66 3.42 -14.19
N ALA A 154 2.75 2.64 -14.32
CA ALA A 154 2.80 1.44 -15.15
C ALA A 154 2.13 1.62 -16.53
N PRO A 155 2.49 2.65 -17.30
CA PRO A 155 1.88 2.93 -18.59
C PRO A 155 2.18 1.83 -19.60
N ASP A 156 1.38 1.74 -20.66
CA ASP A 156 1.75 0.95 -21.82
C ASP A 156 3.07 1.47 -22.41
N LEU A 157 4.00 0.56 -22.64
CA LEU A 157 5.36 0.91 -23.13
C LEU A 157 5.33 1.66 -24.46
N SER A 158 4.32 1.45 -25.29
CA SER A 158 4.16 2.17 -26.55
C SER A 158 3.81 3.66 -26.36
N ARG A 159 3.36 4.05 -25.16
CA ARG A 159 2.98 5.41 -24.80
C ARG A 159 3.96 6.08 -23.84
N ALA A 160 4.87 5.30 -23.28
CA ALA A 160 5.86 5.76 -22.30
C ALA A 160 6.96 6.62 -22.95
N GLY A 161 7.60 7.47 -22.18
CA GLY A 161 8.85 8.13 -22.57
C GLY A 161 8.77 9.61 -22.96
N ASP A 162 7.59 10.23 -23.01
CA ASP A 162 7.49 11.69 -23.23
C ASP A 162 7.38 12.44 -21.89
N PRO A 163 8.47 13.08 -21.40
CA PRO A 163 8.45 13.78 -20.13
C PRO A 163 7.60 15.06 -20.12
N LEU A 164 7.23 15.60 -21.29
CA LEU A 164 6.42 16.79 -21.41
C LEU A 164 4.92 16.46 -21.47
N HIS A 165 4.60 15.22 -21.81
CA HIS A 165 3.22 14.74 -21.92
C HIS A 165 3.05 13.45 -21.10
N PRO A 166 3.08 13.54 -19.75
CA PRO A 166 2.90 12.38 -18.89
C PRO A 166 1.54 11.75 -19.15
N ILE A 167 1.48 10.42 -19.06
CA ILE A 167 0.26 9.67 -19.34
C ILE A 167 -0.69 9.79 -18.16
N PRO A 168 -1.88 10.36 -18.33
CA PRO A 168 -2.86 10.43 -17.25
C PRO A 168 -3.37 9.03 -16.92
N VAL A 169 -3.62 8.81 -15.65
CA VAL A 169 -4.46 7.71 -15.18
C VAL A 169 -5.90 8.21 -15.14
N ALA A 170 -6.88 7.32 -15.34
CA ALA A 170 -8.28 7.70 -15.38
C ALA A 170 -8.68 8.60 -14.18
N GLY A 171 -9.29 9.73 -14.45
CA GLY A 171 -9.66 10.73 -13.47
C GLY A 171 -8.63 11.84 -13.23
N THR A 172 -7.43 11.76 -13.83
CA THR A 172 -6.42 12.83 -13.76
C THR A 172 -6.32 13.65 -15.04
N GLU A 173 -7.13 13.33 -16.06
CA GLU A 173 -7.21 14.06 -17.33
C GLU A 173 -7.66 15.50 -17.09
N GLY A 174 -6.89 16.45 -17.61
CA GLY A 174 -7.20 17.88 -17.47
C GLY A 174 -6.62 18.58 -16.25
N GLN A 175 -5.75 17.92 -15.51
CA GLN A 175 -5.02 18.50 -14.36
C GLN A 175 -3.73 19.21 -14.81
#